data_b2f4198002d34002e8d8c623e8292b2b
#
_entry.id   b2f4198002d34002e8d8c623e8292b2b
#
_cell.length_a   1.000
_cell.length_b   1.000
_cell.length_c   1.000
_cell.angle_alpha   90.00
_cell.angle_beta   90.00
_cell.angle_gamma   90.00
#
_symmetry.space_group_name_H-M   'P 1'
#
loop_
_entity.id
_entity.type
_entity.pdbx_description
1 polymer ?
#
loop_
_entity_poly.entity_id
_entity_poly.type
_entity_poly.pdbx_seq_one_letter_code
_entity_poly.pdbx_strand_id
1 'polypeptide(L)'
;VGFVGTNGSGKTTTIRNIMGFIKPTSGSVKVDGLEAWTHSSEYVKNIGYVPGEIAFPDLPTGIDFLKSQANFLGLKDLSYANELIEKLQLDPRANLKRMSKGMKQKTALVAALMNDPKIIILDEPTTGLDPLMRVAFLDIIKEEHAKGKTIFMSSHMFEEMEETCDRVALINDG
;
A
#
# COMPACT_ATOMS: atom_id res chain seq x y z
N VAL A 1 -3.36 -11.96 2.23
CA VAL A 1 -4.66 -11.93 2.91
C VAL A 1 -5.50 -10.78 2.39
N GLY A 2 -6.68 -11.07 1.91
CA GLY A 2 -7.71 -10.09 1.57
C GLY A 2 -8.59 -9.78 2.78
N PHE A 3 -8.85 -8.51 3.03
CA PHE A 3 -9.68 -8.04 4.13
C PHE A 3 -10.88 -7.27 3.58
N VAL A 4 -12.04 -7.90 3.57
CA VAL A 4 -13.22 -7.43 2.85
C VAL A 4 -14.29 -6.93 3.81
N GLY A 5 -14.88 -5.81 3.47
CA GLY A 5 -16.01 -5.24 4.20
C GLY A 5 -16.58 -4.03 3.48
N THR A 6 -17.79 -3.66 3.85
CA THR A 6 -18.43 -2.44 3.35
C THR A 6 -17.72 -1.18 3.84
N ASN A 7 -18.01 -0.05 3.22
CA ASN A 7 -17.51 1.23 3.70
C ASN A 7 -18.00 1.47 5.14
N GLY A 8 -17.08 1.88 6.01
CA GLY A 8 -17.38 2.10 7.44
C GLY A 8 -17.33 0.84 8.31
N SER A 9 -16.98 -0.33 7.77
CA SER A 9 -16.89 -1.58 8.54
C SER A 9 -15.66 -1.69 9.45
N GLY A 10 -14.71 -0.77 9.37
CA GLY A 10 -13.51 -0.75 10.21
C GLY A 10 -12.22 -1.19 9.52
N LYS A 11 -12.21 -1.35 8.19
CA LYS A 11 -11.02 -1.77 7.44
C LYS A 11 -9.82 -0.84 7.65
N THR A 12 -10.01 0.45 7.41
CA THR A 12 -8.95 1.46 7.59
C THR A 12 -8.51 1.56 9.05
N THR A 13 -9.43 1.48 10.00
CA THR A 13 -9.13 1.46 11.43
C THR A 13 -8.25 0.28 11.80
N THR A 14 -8.55 -0.91 11.28
CA THR A 14 -7.74 -2.11 11.50
C THR A 14 -6.32 -1.92 10.96
N ILE A 15 -6.19 -1.41 9.73
CA ILE A 15 -4.89 -1.12 9.13
C ILE A 15 -4.09 -0.10 9.94
N ARG A 16 -4.73 0.95 10.43
CA ARG A 16 -4.08 1.95 11.29
C ARG A 16 -3.59 1.37 12.61
N ASN A 17 -4.31 0.40 13.18
CA ASN A 17 -3.83 -0.36 14.34
C ASN A 17 -2.59 -1.21 13.99
N ILE A 18 -2.60 -1.90 12.84
CA ILE A 18 -1.46 -2.70 12.37
C ILE A 18 -0.24 -1.81 12.15
N MET A 19 -0.43 -0.64 11.57
CA MET A 19 0.65 0.32 11.34
C MET A 19 1.14 1.04 12.60
N GLY A 20 0.44 0.85 13.74
CA GLY A 20 0.78 1.54 14.98
C GLY A 20 0.45 3.03 14.98
N PHE A 21 -0.44 3.49 14.10
CA PHE A 21 -0.85 4.89 14.02
C PHE A 21 -1.89 5.27 15.07
N ILE A 22 -2.66 4.29 15.53
CA ILE A 22 -3.65 4.45 16.60
C ILE A 22 -3.49 3.34 17.63
N LYS A 23 -3.79 3.65 18.88
CA LYS A 23 -3.78 2.69 19.97
C LYS A 23 -5.12 1.93 20.02
N PRO A 24 -5.13 0.60 20.08
CA PRO A 24 -6.37 -0.13 20.29
C PRO A 24 -6.95 0.18 21.68
N THR A 25 -8.28 0.24 21.78
CA THR A 25 -8.99 0.46 23.06
C THR A 25 -8.77 -0.72 24.00
N SER A 26 -8.71 -1.93 23.45
CA SER A 26 -8.43 -3.18 24.16
C SER A 26 -7.78 -4.18 23.23
N GLY A 27 -7.21 -5.23 23.79
CA GLY A 27 -6.48 -6.23 23.01
C GLY A 27 -5.10 -5.78 22.58
N SER A 28 -4.50 -6.52 21.65
CA SER A 28 -3.17 -6.24 21.13
C SER A 28 -3.05 -6.59 19.65
N VAL A 29 -2.20 -5.87 18.94
CA VAL A 29 -1.81 -6.17 17.56
C VAL A 29 -0.30 -6.33 17.52
N LYS A 30 0.17 -7.40 16.88
CA LYS A 30 1.61 -7.68 16.73
C LYS A 30 1.98 -7.84 15.26
N VAL A 31 3.13 -7.28 14.91
CA VAL A 31 3.77 -7.44 13.60
C VAL A 31 5.17 -8.01 13.84
N ASP A 32 5.46 -9.16 13.26
CA ASP A 32 6.72 -9.91 13.53
C ASP A 32 7.01 -10.11 15.02
N GLY A 33 5.95 -10.35 15.81
CA GLY A 33 6.06 -10.54 17.26
C GLY A 33 6.17 -9.25 18.08
N LEU A 34 6.32 -8.09 17.45
CA LEU A 34 6.40 -6.80 18.11
C LEU A 34 5.02 -6.15 18.26
N GLU A 35 4.75 -5.60 19.43
CA GLU A 35 3.53 -4.86 19.70
C GLU A 35 3.43 -3.61 18.80
N ALA A 36 2.38 -3.51 18.00
CA ALA A 36 2.24 -2.48 16.98
C ALA A 36 2.27 -1.06 17.56
N TRP A 37 1.53 -0.82 18.63
CA TRP A 37 1.44 0.52 19.22
C TRP A 37 2.77 1.03 19.80
N THR A 38 3.54 0.17 20.45
CA THR A 38 4.75 0.56 21.17
C THR A 38 6.03 0.41 20.34
N HIS A 39 6.04 -0.44 19.31
CA HIS A 39 7.23 -0.80 18.54
C HIS A 39 7.13 -0.50 17.04
N SER A 40 6.14 0.29 16.61
CA SER A 40 5.94 0.58 15.18
C SER A 40 7.17 1.23 14.52
N SER A 41 7.91 2.04 15.24
CA SER A 41 9.14 2.67 14.72
C SER A 41 10.21 1.65 14.27
N GLU A 42 10.17 0.43 14.80
CA GLU A 42 11.14 -0.62 14.47
C GLU A 42 10.81 -1.33 13.16
N TYR A 43 9.53 -1.43 12.78
CA TYR A 43 9.11 -2.18 11.60
C TYR A 43 8.46 -1.38 10.48
N VAL A 44 7.93 -0.17 10.76
CA VAL A 44 7.19 0.63 9.76
C VAL A 44 8.02 0.93 8.51
N LYS A 45 9.32 1.16 8.66
CA LYS A 45 10.24 1.39 7.53
C LYS A 45 10.37 0.17 6.61
N ASN A 46 10.09 -1.03 7.12
CA ASN A 46 10.18 -2.30 6.39
C ASN A 46 8.84 -2.71 5.78
N ILE A 47 7.80 -1.91 5.96
CA ILE A 47 6.48 -2.13 5.39
C ILE A 47 6.28 -1.21 4.19
N GLY A 48 5.89 -1.81 3.06
CA GLY A 48 5.32 -1.07 1.93
C GLY A 48 3.85 -0.76 2.23
N TYR A 49 3.52 0.51 2.39
CA TYR A 49 2.17 0.92 2.76
C TYR A 49 1.56 1.87 1.74
N VAL A 50 0.36 1.54 1.26
CA VAL A 50 -0.47 2.41 0.43
C VAL A 50 -1.74 2.73 1.20
N PRO A 51 -1.91 3.97 1.68
CA PRO A 51 -3.12 4.39 2.38
C PRO A 51 -4.32 4.52 1.45
N GLY A 52 -5.53 4.43 1.99
CA GLY A 52 -6.77 4.61 1.24
C GLY A 52 -6.95 6.04 0.72
N GLU A 53 -6.53 7.01 1.51
CA GLU A 53 -6.43 8.41 1.12
C GLU A 53 -4.97 8.82 1.02
N ILE A 54 -4.54 9.16 -0.19
CA ILE A 54 -3.14 9.47 -0.47
C ILE A 54 -2.94 10.98 -0.40
N ALA A 55 -2.13 11.41 0.55
CA ALA A 55 -1.65 12.78 0.66
C ALA A 55 -0.12 12.81 0.49
N PHE A 56 0.35 13.65 -0.41
CA PHE A 56 1.77 13.85 -0.62
C PHE A 56 2.27 15.09 0.12
N PRO A 57 3.55 15.12 0.52
CA PRO A 57 4.17 16.34 1.00
C PRO A 57 4.21 17.41 -0.09
N ASP A 58 4.50 18.64 0.29
CA ASP A 58 4.57 19.78 -0.65
C ASP A 58 5.83 19.70 -1.51
N LEU A 59 5.77 18.86 -2.53
CA LEU A 59 6.82 18.65 -3.54
C LEU A 59 6.24 18.87 -4.95
N PRO A 60 7.07 19.31 -5.92
CA PRO A 60 6.58 19.68 -7.24
C PRO A 60 6.01 18.50 -8.04
N THR A 61 6.74 17.39 -8.13
CA THR A 61 6.45 16.29 -9.03
C THR A 61 6.51 14.92 -8.36
N GLY A 62 5.96 13.91 -9.03
CA GLY A 62 6.06 12.52 -8.58
C GLY A 62 7.50 12.05 -8.44
N ILE A 63 8.39 12.43 -9.35
CA ILE A 63 9.81 12.05 -9.26
C ILE A 63 10.50 12.68 -8.04
N ASP A 64 10.16 13.91 -7.68
CA ASP A 64 10.69 14.54 -6.46
C ASP A 64 10.23 13.80 -5.21
N PHE A 65 8.98 13.37 -5.18
CA PHE A 65 8.45 12.54 -4.10
C PHE A 65 9.18 11.20 -4.00
N LEU A 66 9.33 10.48 -5.11
CA LEU A 66 10.01 9.18 -5.13
C LEU A 66 11.49 9.30 -4.71
N LYS A 67 12.18 10.33 -5.16
CA LYS A 67 13.56 10.62 -4.74
C LYS A 67 13.65 10.94 -3.24
N SER A 68 12.71 11.72 -2.73
CA SER A 68 12.63 12.02 -1.29
C SER A 68 12.43 10.77 -0.45
N GLN A 69 11.52 9.88 -0.86
CA GLN A 69 11.30 8.60 -0.19
C GLN A 69 12.52 7.69 -0.27
N ALA A 70 13.16 7.61 -1.43
CA ALA A 70 14.38 6.83 -1.61
C ALA A 70 15.51 7.31 -0.69
N ASN A 71 15.70 8.61 -0.57
CA ASN A 71 16.68 9.19 0.33
C ASN A 71 16.38 8.88 1.81
N PHE A 72 15.11 8.98 2.20
CA PHE A 72 14.68 8.64 3.57
C PHE A 72 14.95 7.17 3.91
N LEU A 73 14.76 6.27 2.94
CA LEU A 73 14.99 4.83 3.09
C LEU A 73 16.46 4.43 2.89
N GLY A 74 17.32 5.35 2.47
CA GLY A 74 18.71 5.04 2.11
C GLY A 74 18.85 4.22 0.82
N LEU A 75 17.84 4.23 -0.04
CA LEU A 75 17.80 3.49 -1.29
C LEU A 75 18.54 4.25 -2.38
N LYS A 76 19.58 3.64 -2.96
CA LYS A 76 20.39 4.23 -4.03
C LYS A 76 20.03 3.72 -5.42
N ASP A 77 19.62 2.45 -5.51
CA ASP A 77 19.22 1.81 -6.77
C ASP A 77 17.72 1.98 -6.99
N LEU A 78 17.35 2.73 -8.03
CA LEU A 78 15.97 3.00 -8.43
C LEU A 78 15.52 2.15 -9.63
N SER A 79 16.24 1.10 -9.99
CA SER A 79 15.91 0.24 -11.13
C SER A 79 14.52 -0.37 -11.02
N TYR A 80 14.15 -0.87 -9.85
CA TYR A 80 12.83 -1.44 -9.63
C TYR A 80 11.72 -0.36 -9.63
N ALA A 81 11.99 0.81 -9.08
CA ALA A 81 11.06 1.94 -9.18
C ALA A 81 10.77 2.30 -10.65
N ASN A 82 11.80 2.35 -11.50
CA ASN A 82 11.65 2.64 -12.92
C ASN A 82 10.87 1.53 -13.65
N GLU A 83 11.09 0.28 -13.31
CA GLU A 83 10.31 -0.86 -13.85
C GLU A 83 8.82 -0.75 -13.50
N LEU A 84 8.51 -0.41 -12.25
CA LEU A 84 7.12 -0.21 -11.79
C LEU A 84 6.46 0.99 -12.48
N ILE A 85 7.19 2.09 -12.65
CA ILE A 85 6.71 3.28 -13.36
C ILE A 85 6.30 2.91 -14.79
N GLU A 86 7.12 2.12 -15.48
CA GLU A 86 6.84 1.67 -16.83
C GLU A 86 5.63 0.73 -16.87
N LYS A 87 5.56 -0.28 -16.02
CA LYS A 87 4.42 -1.22 -15.92
C LYS A 87 3.10 -0.51 -15.65
N LEU A 88 3.11 0.51 -14.81
CA LEU A 88 1.93 1.29 -14.44
C LEU A 88 1.63 2.43 -15.41
N GLN A 89 2.46 2.64 -16.43
CA GLN A 89 2.32 3.76 -17.36
C GLN A 89 2.16 5.11 -16.62
N LEU A 90 2.97 5.28 -15.58
CA LEU A 90 2.98 6.49 -14.76
C LEU A 90 3.89 7.54 -15.39
N ASP A 91 3.40 8.78 -15.49
CA ASP A 91 4.26 9.92 -15.75
C ASP A 91 4.80 10.47 -14.42
N PRO A 92 6.08 10.19 -14.08
CA PRO A 92 6.63 10.62 -12.79
C PRO A 92 6.95 12.13 -12.75
N ARG A 93 6.91 12.80 -13.89
CA ARG A 93 7.13 14.25 -14.00
C ARG A 93 5.86 15.06 -13.77
N ALA A 94 4.72 14.39 -13.69
CA ALA A 94 3.45 15.06 -13.43
C ALA A 94 3.45 15.81 -12.09
N ASN A 95 2.78 16.94 -12.07
CA ASN A 95 2.63 17.74 -10.86
C ASN A 95 1.80 16.98 -9.81
N LEU A 96 2.34 16.76 -8.62
CA LEU A 96 1.70 16.00 -7.56
C LEU A 96 0.31 16.55 -7.19
N LYS A 97 0.17 17.85 -7.10
CA LYS A 97 -1.11 18.48 -6.73
C LYS A 97 -2.19 18.30 -7.79
N ARG A 98 -1.80 18.06 -9.05
CA ARG A 98 -2.70 17.89 -10.19
C ARG A 98 -2.92 16.43 -10.57
N MET A 99 -2.30 15.49 -9.88
CA MET A 99 -2.50 14.07 -10.16
C MET A 99 -3.96 13.67 -9.89
N SER A 100 -4.51 12.86 -10.79
CA SER A 100 -5.77 12.16 -10.56
C SER A 100 -5.63 11.16 -9.41
N LYS A 101 -6.74 10.68 -8.88
CA LYS A 101 -6.73 9.65 -7.85
C LYS A 101 -5.94 8.39 -8.30
N GLY A 102 -6.16 7.94 -9.54
CA GLY A 102 -5.44 6.81 -10.11
C GLY A 102 -3.93 7.05 -10.22
N MET A 103 -3.51 8.25 -10.65
CA MET A 103 -2.08 8.61 -10.70
C MET A 103 -1.46 8.66 -9.31
N LYS A 104 -2.17 9.16 -8.32
CA LYS A 104 -1.71 9.15 -6.91
C LYS A 104 -1.52 7.73 -6.40
N GLN A 105 -2.45 6.84 -6.70
CA GLN A 105 -2.34 5.42 -6.30
C GLN A 105 -1.16 4.73 -6.95
N LYS A 106 -0.93 4.93 -8.23
CA LYS A 106 0.27 4.42 -8.93
C LYS A 106 1.56 4.94 -8.29
N THR A 107 1.64 6.23 -8.03
CA THR A 107 2.81 6.86 -7.40
C THR A 107 3.06 6.30 -6.00
N ALA A 108 2.02 6.16 -5.20
CA ALA A 108 2.11 5.58 -3.86
C ALA A 108 2.53 4.10 -3.90
N LEU A 109 2.06 3.33 -4.87
CA LEU A 109 2.48 1.93 -5.04
C LEU A 109 3.97 1.83 -5.38
N VAL A 110 4.46 2.64 -6.31
CA VAL A 110 5.90 2.69 -6.63
C VAL A 110 6.72 2.99 -5.38
N ALA A 111 6.34 4.01 -4.62
CA ALA A 111 7.01 4.37 -3.38
C ALA A 111 7.00 3.25 -2.34
N ALA A 112 5.88 2.53 -2.22
CA ALA A 112 5.71 1.43 -1.27
C ALA A 112 6.57 0.21 -1.61
N LEU A 113 6.73 -0.10 -2.89
CA LEU A 113 7.40 -1.34 -3.36
C LEU A 113 8.86 -1.17 -3.72
N MET A 114 9.33 0.04 -4.03
CA MET A 114 10.67 0.26 -4.59
C MET A 114 11.82 -0.18 -3.66
N ASN A 115 11.60 -0.21 -2.36
CA ASN A 115 12.56 -0.67 -1.36
C ASN A 115 12.49 -2.17 -1.07
N ASP A 116 11.76 -2.92 -1.87
CA ASP A 116 11.60 -4.36 -1.75
C ASP A 116 11.16 -4.83 -0.34
N PRO A 117 10.06 -4.29 0.20
CA PRO A 117 9.62 -4.63 1.56
C PRO A 117 9.17 -6.08 1.64
N LYS A 118 9.30 -6.69 2.83
CA LYS A 118 8.81 -8.05 3.09
C LYS A 118 7.32 -8.09 3.40
N ILE A 119 6.79 -6.99 3.91
CA ILE A 119 5.37 -6.84 4.27
C ILE A 119 4.80 -5.69 3.46
N ILE A 120 3.65 -5.93 2.84
CA ILE A 120 2.95 -4.95 2.01
C ILE A 120 1.52 -4.82 2.55
N ILE A 121 1.13 -3.59 2.87
CA ILE A 121 -0.21 -3.26 3.37
C ILE A 121 -0.85 -2.26 2.41
N LEU A 122 -2.00 -2.63 1.88
CA LEU A 122 -2.71 -1.87 0.87
C LEU A 122 -4.15 -1.62 1.33
N ASP A 123 -4.53 -0.35 1.47
CA ASP A 123 -5.89 0.03 1.86
C ASP A 123 -6.69 0.47 0.63
N GLU A 124 -7.59 -0.41 0.19
CA GLU A 124 -8.44 -0.21 -1.00
C GLU A 124 -7.67 0.30 -2.24
N PRO A 125 -6.60 -0.40 -2.65
CA PRO A 125 -5.63 0.14 -3.59
C PRO A 125 -6.15 0.29 -5.02
N THR A 126 -7.20 -0.43 -5.40
CA THR A 126 -7.75 -0.42 -6.76
C THR A 126 -8.92 0.54 -6.94
N THR A 127 -9.40 1.14 -5.86
CA THR A 127 -10.51 2.09 -5.91
C THR A 127 -10.14 3.34 -6.73
N GLY A 128 -10.91 3.60 -7.79
CA GLY A 128 -10.67 4.74 -8.69
C GLY A 128 -9.69 4.45 -9.83
N LEU A 129 -9.16 3.23 -9.93
CA LEU A 129 -8.42 2.79 -11.11
C LEU A 129 -9.37 2.37 -12.23
N ASP A 130 -9.01 2.68 -13.48
CA ASP A 130 -9.69 2.11 -14.63
C ASP A 130 -9.44 0.59 -14.73
N PRO A 131 -10.27 -0.17 -15.47
CA PRO A 131 -10.16 -1.63 -15.52
C PRO A 131 -8.78 -2.14 -15.98
N LEU A 132 -8.15 -1.48 -16.94
CA LEU A 132 -6.84 -1.87 -17.45
C LEU A 132 -5.75 -1.69 -16.40
N MET A 133 -5.75 -0.55 -15.71
CA MET A 133 -4.80 -0.27 -14.64
C MET A 133 -5.04 -1.13 -13.40
N ARG A 134 -6.28 -1.50 -13.12
CA ARG A 134 -6.59 -2.46 -12.06
C ARG A 134 -5.91 -3.80 -12.31
N VAL A 135 -5.99 -4.32 -13.53
CA VAL A 135 -5.31 -5.56 -13.92
C VAL A 135 -3.80 -5.43 -13.73
N ALA A 136 -3.19 -4.35 -14.25
CA ALA A 136 -1.75 -4.12 -14.10
C ALA A 136 -1.33 -4.03 -12.63
N PHE A 137 -2.11 -3.36 -11.81
CA PHE A 137 -1.87 -3.22 -10.37
C PHE A 137 -1.92 -4.58 -9.67
N LEU A 138 -2.96 -5.38 -9.93
CA LEU A 138 -3.11 -6.71 -9.33
C LEU A 138 -2.03 -7.69 -9.81
N ASP A 139 -1.58 -7.59 -11.05
CA ASP A 139 -0.48 -8.40 -11.57
C ASP A 139 0.83 -8.10 -10.82
N ILE A 140 1.11 -6.84 -10.53
CA ILE A 140 2.26 -6.46 -9.70
C ILE A 140 2.15 -7.06 -8.29
N ILE A 141 0.97 -7.00 -7.68
CA ILE A 141 0.74 -7.59 -6.35
C ILE A 141 0.93 -9.11 -6.37
N LYS A 142 0.45 -9.80 -7.41
CA LYS A 142 0.67 -11.24 -7.59
C LYS A 142 2.16 -11.58 -7.75
N GLU A 143 2.92 -10.77 -8.49
CA GLU A 143 4.37 -10.93 -8.63
C GLU A 143 5.08 -10.76 -7.27
N GLU A 144 4.69 -9.77 -6.48
CA GLU A 144 5.23 -9.55 -5.13
C GLU A 144 4.91 -10.74 -4.21
N HIS A 145 3.70 -11.26 -4.27
CA HIS A 145 3.29 -12.45 -3.54
C HIS A 145 4.12 -13.69 -3.92
N ALA A 146 4.39 -13.87 -5.21
CA ALA A 146 5.21 -14.97 -5.71
C ALA A 146 6.66 -14.93 -5.20
N LYS A 147 7.16 -13.75 -4.80
CA LYS A 147 8.46 -13.58 -4.13
C LYS A 147 8.46 -14.00 -2.66
N GLY A 148 7.33 -14.47 -2.13
CA GLY A 148 7.18 -14.92 -0.74
C GLY A 148 6.85 -13.83 0.27
N LYS A 149 6.42 -12.65 -0.20
CA LYS A 149 6.07 -11.53 0.67
C LYS A 149 4.72 -11.73 1.36
N THR A 150 4.57 -11.14 2.54
CA THR A 150 3.30 -11.07 3.26
C THR A 150 2.53 -9.84 2.78
N ILE A 151 1.32 -10.06 2.27
CA ILE A 151 0.48 -8.99 1.74
C ILE A 151 -0.85 -8.98 2.48
N PHE A 152 -1.22 -7.80 2.98
CA PHE A 152 -2.52 -7.52 3.58
C PHE A 152 -3.20 -6.43 2.77
N MET A 153 -4.32 -6.76 2.13
CA MET A 153 -5.02 -5.86 1.22
C MET A 153 -6.49 -5.77 1.59
N SER A 154 -6.98 -4.56 1.84
CA SER A 154 -8.40 -4.34 2.06
C SER A 154 -9.13 -4.02 0.75
N SER A 155 -10.40 -4.40 0.68
CA SER A 155 -11.30 -4.07 -0.43
C SER A 155 -12.75 -4.13 0.03
N HIS A 156 -13.63 -3.47 -0.70
CA HIS A 156 -15.07 -3.69 -0.62
C HIS A 156 -15.59 -4.67 -1.68
N MET A 157 -14.70 -5.17 -2.57
CA MET A 157 -15.02 -6.10 -3.65
C MET A 157 -14.52 -7.51 -3.32
N PHE A 158 -15.43 -8.38 -2.93
CA PHE A 158 -15.12 -9.76 -2.56
C PHE A 158 -14.48 -10.54 -3.72
N GLU A 159 -15.05 -10.43 -4.92
CA GLU A 159 -14.58 -11.13 -6.11
C GLU A 159 -13.10 -10.84 -6.42
N GLU A 160 -12.68 -9.59 -6.31
CA GLU A 160 -11.28 -9.21 -6.51
C GLU A 160 -10.34 -9.90 -5.52
N MET A 161 -10.77 -10.01 -4.27
CA MET A 161 -9.98 -10.65 -3.21
C MET A 161 -9.95 -12.17 -3.37
N GLU A 162 -11.05 -12.77 -3.77
CA GLU A 162 -11.12 -14.21 -4.02
C GLU A 162 -10.16 -14.65 -5.14
N GLU A 163 -10.06 -13.86 -6.19
CA GLU A 163 -9.15 -14.14 -7.31
C GLU A 163 -7.66 -13.88 -6.99
N THR A 164 -7.38 -13.00 -6.03
CA THR A 164 -6.03 -12.47 -5.80
C THR A 164 -5.39 -13.00 -4.53
N CYS A 165 -6.18 -13.35 -3.52
CA CYS A 165 -5.69 -13.67 -2.18
C CYS A 165 -5.83 -15.15 -1.84
N ASP A 166 -4.85 -15.72 -1.11
CA ASP A 166 -4.91 -17.09 -0.60
C ASP A 166 -5.94 -17.25 0.52
N ARG A 167 -6.18 -16.18 1.26
CA ARG A 167 -7.09 -16.15 2.41
C ARG A 167 -7.87 -14.85 2.39
N VAL A 168 -9.14 -14.95 2.70
CA VAL A 168 -10.03 -13.79 2.80
C VAL A 168 -10.65 -13.75 4.19
N ALA A 169 -10.57 -12.60 4.83
CA ALA A 169 -11.26 -12.30 6.08
C ALA A 169 -12.35 -11.25 5.83
N LEU A 170 -13.49 -11.46 6.42
CA LEU A 170 -14.65 -10.56 6.33
C LEU A 170 -14.77 -9.76 7.60
N ILE A 171 -15.01 -8.46 7.46
CA ILE A 171 -15.33 -7.57 8.57
C ILE A 171 -16.70 -6.92 8.33
N ASN A 172 -17.54 -6.96 9.36
CA ASN A 172 -18.85 -6.32 9.37
C ASN A 172 -19.06 -5.69 10.75
N ASP A 173 -19.27 -4.39 10.77
CA ASP A 173 -19.49 -3.60 12.00
C ASP A 173 -18.35 -3.68 13.06
N GLY A 174 -17.13 -3.87 12.60
CA GLY A 174 -15.95 -3.89 13.48
C GLY A 174 -15.54 -5.24 14.01
#